data_49c2f8398240a988392812e177bbb475
#
_entry.id   49c2f8398240a988392812e177bbb475
#
_cell.length_a   1.000
_cell.length_b   1.000
_cell.length_c   1.000
_cell.angle_alpha   90.00
_cell.angle_beta   90.00
_cell.angle_gamma   90.00
#
_symmetry.space_group_name_H-M   'P 1'
#
loop_
_entity.id
_entity.type
_entity.pdbx_description
1 polymer ?
#
loop_
_entity_poly.entity_id
_entity_poly.type
_entity_poly.pdbx_seq_one_letter_code
_entity_poly.pdbx_strand_id
1 'polypeptide(L)'
;IVYGTRGNCVLKILMDSFKTLLLSCGILFASIICLLLYLGAVRRKRRDETETKIEVFLNLGFFSLLIAVWTLAQCGFLQFLIPDGRTLYFVDYFSFFLFPVPFNFLLYDICKSRYHKGALIFPILYLANMAADVLLQCTGIIDIFRLLPATHVIMVANAVYTVALILYEARKEGNDEAKKFQYPMCVLIVFGMAEMFLYYLREFQQTSILLPIGTLLFIIMLIWIQVSQYYDQY
;
A
#
# COMPACT_ATOMS: atom_id res chain seq x y z
N ILE A 1 15.72 23.64 -12.61
CA ILE A 1 15.63 25.03 -12.11
C ILE A 1 14.52 25.69 -12.92
N VAL A 2 13.46 26.15 -12.25
CA VAL A 2 12.34 26.85 -12.90
C VAL A 2 12.61 28.35 -12.84
N TYR A 3 12.82 28.97 -13.98
CA TYR A 3 12.93 30.42 -14.10
C TYR A 3 11.54 31.03 -14.34
N GLY A 4 11.16 31.99 -13.53
CA GLY A 4 9.89 32.70 -13.70
C GLY A 4 9.56 33.58 -12.50
N THR A 5 8.46 34.33 -12.59
CA THR A 5 7.92 35.07 -11.44
C THR A 5 7.49 34.07 -10.37
N ARG A 6 7.52 34.48 -9.09
CA ARG A 6 7.14 33.60 -7.94
C ARG A 6 5.79 32.91 -8.17
N GLY A 7 4.81 33.59 -8.77
CA GLY A 7 3.51 33.00 -9.09
C GLY A 7 3.57 31.89 -10.15
N ASN A 8 4.38 32.04 -11.18
CA ASN A 8 4.52 31.03 -12.23
C ASN A 8 5.23 29.77 -11.72
N CYS A 9 6.20 29.92 -10.81
CA CYS A 9 6.87 28.79 -10.18
C CYS A 9 5.91 27.98 -9.29
N VAL A 10 5.10 28.67 -8.48
CA VAL A 10 4.09 28.04 -7.62
C VAL A 10 3.03 27.31 -8.47
N LEU A 11 2.53 27.98 -9.52
CA LEU A 11 1.54 27.38 -10.43
C LEU A 11 2.09 26.11 -11.09
N LYS A 12 3.33 26.11 -11.53
CA LYS A 12 3.96 24.94 -12.14
C LYS A 12 4.07 23.78 -11.14
N ILE A 13 4.56 24.03 -9.92
CA ILE A 13 4.64 23.01 -8.87
C ILE A 13 3.24 22.46 -8.56
N LEU A 14 2.23 23.31 -8.50
CA LEU A 14 0.85 22.88 -8.27
C LEU A 14 0.33 22.01 -9.40
N MET A 15 0.57 22.37 -10.66
CA MET A 15 0.15 21.58 -11.83
C MET A 15 0.88 20.23 -11.89
N ASP A 16 2.19 20.20 -11.63
CA ASP A 16 2.98 18.97 -11.63
C ASP A 16 2.55 18.02 -10.48
N SER A 17 2.19 18.60 -9.33
CA SER A 17 1.73 17.85 -8.15
C SER A 17 0.26 17.46 -8.19
N PHE A 18 -0.56 18.05 -9.09
CA PHE A 18 -2.01 17.89 -9.10
C PHE A 18 -2.44 16.43 -9.30
N LYS A 19 -1.77 15.71 -10.20
CA LYS A 19 -2.07 14.29 -10.48
C LYS A 19 -1.82 13.42 -9.23
N THR A 20 -0.69 13.63 -8.58
CA THR A 20 -0.31 12.91 -7.35
C THR A 20 -1.27 13.24 -6.20
N LEU A 21 -1.66 14.51 -6.06
CA LEU A 21 -2.63 14.94 -5.07
C LEU A 21 -4.01 14.31 -5.30
N LEU A 22 -4.52 14.35 -6.54
CA LEU A 22 -5.82 13.76 -6.88
C LEU A 22 -5.84 12.25 -6.61
N LEU A 23 -4.75 11.57 -6.99
CA LEU A 23 -4.60 10.12 -6.81
C LEU A 23 -4.57 9.75 -5.32
N SER A 24 -3.77 10.46 -4.52
CA SER A 24 -3.69 10.21 -3.08
C SER A 24 -4.99 10.54 -2.34
N CYS A 25 -5.71 11.61 -2.74
CA CYS A 25 -7.04 11.89 -2.20
C CYS A 25 -8.05 10.79 -2.53
N GLY A 26 -8.00 10.23 -3.74
CA GLY A 26 -8.85 9.09 -4.14
C GLY A 26 -8.57 7.84 -3.29
N ILE A 27 -7.30 7.50 -3.06
CA ILE A 27 -6.91 6.37 -2.22
C ILE A 27 -7.29 6.62 -0.75
N LEU A 28 -7.10 7.84 -0.25
CA LEU A 28 -7.48 8.22 1.11
C LEU A 28 -8.99 8.07 1.33
N PHE A 29 -9.80 8.53 0.37
CA PHE A 29 -11.25 8.38 0.42
C PHE A 29 -11.66 6.90 0.45
N ALA A 30 -11.07 6.07 -0.41
CA ALA A 30 -11.30 4.63 -0.42
C ALA A 30 -10.89 3.97 0.90
N SER A 31 -9.77 4.38 1.50
CA SER A 31 -9.33 3.93 2.82
C SER A 31 -10.36 4.25 3.91
N ILE A 32 -10.87 5.49 3.93
CA ILE A 32 -11.90 5.90 4.89
C ILE A 32 -13.16 5.04 4.74
N ILE A 33 -13.60 4.77 3.51
CA ILE A 33 -14.74 3.88 3.25
C ILE A 33 -14.48 2.48 3.84
N CYS A 34 -13.32 1.89 3.58
CA CYS A 34 -12.98 0.56 4.11
C CYS A 34 -13.00 0.54 5.64
N LEU A 35 -12.44 1.55 6.30
CA LEU A 35 -12.44 1.66 7.75
C LEU A 35 -13.86 1.87 8.33
N LEU A 36 -14.70 2.65 7.65
CA LEU A 36 -16.10 2.81 8.05
C LEU A 36 -16.90 1.50 7.88
N LEU A 37 -16.66 0.75 6.80
CA LEU A 37 -17.25 -0.57 6.60
C LEU A 37 -16.81 -1.55 7.70
N TYR A 38 -15.54 -1.53 8.08
CA TYR A 38 -15.04 -2.30 9.23
C TYR A 38 -15.79 -1.95 10.52
N LEU A 39 -15.90 -0.66 10.84
CA LEU A 39 -16.63 -0.20 12.05
C LEU A 39 -18.11 -0.58 12.03
N GLY A 40 -18.75 -0.47 10.87
CA GLY A 40 -20.12 -0.91 10.66
C GLY A 40 -20.29 -2.41 10.88
N ALA A 41 -19.38 -3.21 10.31
CA ALA A 41 -19.39 -4.67 10.45
C ALA A 41 -19.13 -5.12 11.89
N VAL A 42 -18.19 -4.48 12.63
CA VAL A 42 -17.95 -4.75 14.05
C VAL A 42 -19.21 -4.47 14.90
N ARG A 43 -19.91 -3.37 14.62
CA ARG A 43 -21.17 -3.06 15.32
C ARG A 43 -22.26 -4.07 15.04
N ARG A 44 -22.34 -4.57 13.80
CA ARG A 44 -23.32 -5.60 13.39
C ARG A 44 -22.99 -6.97 14.00
N LYS A 45 -21.72 -7.40 14.01
CA LYS A 45 -21.27 -8.66 14.63
C LYS A 45 -21.61 -8.74 16.12
N ARG A 46 -21.67 -7.61 16.83
CA ARG A 46 -22.14 -7.57 18.22
C ARG A 46 -23.63 -7.85 18.35
N ARG A 47 -24.41 -7.74 17.27
CA ARG A 47 -25.85 -7.96 17.23
C ARG A 47 -26.25 -9.33 16.70
N ASP A 48 -25.56 -9.81 15.68
CA ASP A 48 -25.83 -11.07 14.98
C ASP A 48 -24.52 -11.85 14.90
N GLU A 49 -24.49 -13.12 15.29
CA GLU A 49 -23.31 -14.02 15.30
C GLU A 49 -22.84 -14.44 13.88
N THR A 50 -22.99 -13.60 12.87
CA THR A 50 -22.55 -13.91 11.51
C THR A 50 -21.03 -13.80 11.40
N GLU A 51 -20.37 -14.90 10.99
CA GLU A 51 -18.93 -14.96 10.65
C GLU A 51 -18.62 -14.16 9.37
N THR A 52 -18.63 -12.84 9.46
CA THR A 52 -18.05 -12.01 8.40
C THR A 52 -16.55 -11.79 8.66
N LYS A 53 -15.73 -11.96 7.65
CA LYS A 53 -14.27 -11.67 7.72
C LYS A 53 -14.04 -10.15 7.80
N ILE A 54 -14.27 -9.61 8.96
CA ILE A 54 -14.27 -8.16 9.23
C ILE A 54 -12.84 -7.61 9.10
N GLU A 55 -11.84 -8.41 9.43
CA GLU A 55 -10.41 -8.08 9.44
C GLU A 55 -9.91 -7.68 8.04
N VAL A 56 -10.48 -8.24 6.97
CA VAL A 56 -10.14 -7.89 5.58
C VAL A 56 -10.33 -6.39 5.31
N PHE A 57 -11.43 -5.79 5.78
CA PHE A 57 -11.69 -4.36 5.60
C PHE A 57 -10.73 -3.50 6.43
N LEU A 58 -10.35 -3.95 7.63
CA LEU A 58 -9.38 -3.26 8.48
C LEU A 58 -8.02 -3.22 7.79
N ASN A 59 -7.52 -4.39 7.37
CA ASN A 59 -6.21 -4.52 6.75
C ASN A 59 -6.14 -3.78 5.41
N LEU A 60 -7.20 -3.84 4.59
CA LEU A 60 -7.31 -3.09 3.35
C LEU A 60 -7.34 -1.58 3.61
N GLY A 61 -8.08 -1.14 4.64
CA GLY A 61 -8.16 0.27 5.03
C GLY A 61 -6.80 0.82 5.46
N PHE A 62 -6.06 0.11 6.33
CA PHE A 62 -4.73 0.54 6.75
C PHE A 62 -3.70 0.50 5.63
N PHE A 63 -3.73 -0.53 4.78
CA PHE A 63 -2.87 -0.62 3.61
C PHE A 63 -3.06 0.60 2.70
N SER A 64 -4.32 0.90 2.36
CA SER A 64 -4.67 2.05 1.50
C SER A 64 -4.33 3.38 2.16
N LEU A 65 -4.53 3.52 3.48
CA LEU A 65 -4.18 4.71 4.24
C LEU A 65 -2.68 4.99 4.16
N LEU A 66 -1.86 3.98 4.39
CA LEU A 66 -0.41 4.13 4.36
C LEU A 66 0.10 4.49 2.96
N ILE A 67 -0.47 3.90 1.89
CA ILE A 67 -0.12 4.29 0.51
C ILE A 67 -0.58 5.73 0.21
N ALA A 68 -1.77 6.14 0.68
CA ALA A 68 -2.23 7.51 0.50
C ALA A 68 -1.29 8.52 1.20
N VAL A 69 -0.91 8.23 2.45
CA VAL A 69 0.03 9.07 3.23
C VAL A 69 1.39 9.11 2.55
N TRP A 70 1.91 7.98 2.09
CA TRP A 70 3.16 7.89 1.35
C TRP A 70 3.13 8.73 0.06
N THR A 71 2.07 8.58 -0.74
CA THR A 71 1.91 9.34 -1.99
C THR A 71 1.75 10.83 -1.71
N LEU A 72 1.05 11.22 -0.62
CA LEU A 72 0.92 12.61 -0.20
C LEU A 72 2.26 13.20 0.23
N ALA A 73 3.09 12.45 0.96
CA ALA A 73 4.41 12.93 1.42
C ALA A 73 5.32 13.29 0.24
N GLN A 74 5.18 12.61 -0.90
CA GLN A 74 5.91 12.90 -2.14
C GLN A 74 5.33 14.07 -2.94
N CYS A 75 4.15 14.56 -2.55
CA CYS A 75 3.50 15.66 -3.25
C CYS A 75 4.17 17.00 -2.92
N GLY A 76 4.77 17.64 -3.92
CA GLY A 76 5.43 18.95 -3.75
C GLY A 76 4.53 20.05 -3.18
N PHE A 77 3.19 19.93 -3.36
CA PHE A 77 2.24 20.85 -2.75
C PHE A 77 2.23 20.77 -1.22
N LEU A 78 2.47 19.58 -0.64
CA LEU A 78 2.46 19.41 0.81
C LEU A 78 3.58 20.17 1.51
N GLN A 79 4.68 20.47 0.79
CA GLN A 79 5.78 21.29 1.31
C GLN A 79 5.36 22.74 1.61
N PHE A 80 4.27 23.25 1.00
CA PHE A 80 3.72 24.58 1.36
C PHE A 80 2.91 24.54 2.66
N LEU A 81 2.33 23.40 3.00
CA LEU A 81 1.54 23.20 4.23
C LEU A 81 2.45 22.80 5.40
N ILE A 82 3.45 21.97 5.14
CA ILE A 82 4.42 21.48 6.11
C ILE A 82 5.81 21.93 5.65
N PRO A 83 6.29 23.09 6.14
CA PRO A 83 7.57 23.64 5.71
C PRO A 83 8.79 22.80 6.16
N ASP A 84 8.60 21.96 7.21
CA ASP A 84 9.67 21.10 7.72
C ASP A 84 9.87 19.87 6.81
N GLY A 85 10.87 19.95 5.95
CA GLY A 85 11.22 18.86 5.05
C GLY A 85 11.66 17.58 5.77
N ARG A 86 12.12 17.65 7.03
CA ARG A 86 12.49 16.47 7.82
C ARG A 86 11.26 15.65 8.18
N THR A 87 10.19 16.32 8.60
CA THR A 87 8.91 15.67 8.91
C THR A 87 8.36 14.94 7.68
N LEU A 88 8.36 15.59 6.51
CA LEU A 88 7.90 14.96 5.27
C LEU A 88 8.77 13.76 4.86
N TYR A 89 10.09 13.88 5.01
CA TYR A 89 11.03 12.80 4.78
C TYR A 89 10.72 11.56 5.63
N PHE A 90 10.53 11.75 6.96
CA PHE A 90 10.19 10.63 7.83
C PHE A 90 8.80 10.05 7.53
N VAL A 91 7.80 10.87 7.23
CA VAL A 91 6.47 10.40 6.86
C VAL A 91 6.53 9.56 5.59
N ASP A 92 7.29 9.98 4.57
CA ASP A 92 7.51 9.25 3.33
C ASP A 92 8.08 7.84 3.62
N TYR A 93 9.21 7.76 4.32
CA TYR A 93 9.86 6.48 4.60
C TYR A 93 9.06 5.58 5.54
N PHE A 94 8.51 6.11 6.63
CA PHE A 94 7.73 5.30 7.57
C PHE A 94 6.48 4.72 6.91
N SER A 95 5.75 5.50 6.13
CA SER A 95 4.57 4.99 5.43
C SER A 95 4.95 3.94 4.37
N PHE A 96 6.08 4.13 3.67
CA PHE A 96 6.63 3.16 2.72
C PHE A 96 7.02 1.83 3.38
N PHE A 97 7.71 1.86 4.52
CA PHE A 97 8.08 0.64 5.23
C PHE A 97 6.89 -0.09 5.86
N LEU A 98 5.86 0.65 6.24
CA LEU A 98 4.72 0.10 6.97
C LEU A 98 3.59 -0.42 6.08
N PHE A 99 3.39 0.09 4.85
CA PHE A 99 2.25 -0.35 4.04
C PHE A 99 2.26 -1.85 3.69
N PRO A 100 3.40 -2.56 3.55
CA PRO A 100 3.38 -3.99 3.31
C PRO A 100 2.90 -4.82 4.52
N VAL A 101 2.91 -4.24 5.72
CA VAL A 101 2.50 -4.93 6.94
C VAL A 101 1.01 -5.29 6.90
N PRO A 102 0.05 -4.34 6.79
CA PRO A 102 -1.37 -4.67 6.67
C PRO A 102 -1.68 -5.46 5.38
N PHE A 103 -0.91 -5.31 4.30
CA PHE A 103 -1.05 -6.14 3.11
C PHE A 103 -0.79 -7.63 3.40
N ASN A 104 0.23 -7.96 4.17
CA ASN A 104 0.51 -9.34 4.56
C ASN A 104 -0.53 -9.91 5.54
N PHE A 105 -1.10 -9.10 6.42
CA PHE A 105 -2.25 -9.52 7.24
C PHE A 105 -3.48 -9.78 6.36
N LEU A 106 -3.76 -8.93 5.36
CA LEU A 106 -4.81 -9.17 4.38
C LEU A 106 -4.60 -10.50 3.65
N LEU A 107 -3.37 -10.80 3.23
CA LEU A 107 -3.02 -12.08 2.59
C LEU A 107 -3.24 -13.27 3.54
N TYR A 108 -2.86 -13.11 4.81
CA TYR A 108 -3.07 -14.12 5.86
C TYR A 108 -4.56 -14.41 6.07
N ASP A 109 -5.43 -13.39 6.06
CA ASP A 109 -6.88 -13.54 6.27
C ASP A 109 -7.58 -14.24 5.08
N ILE A 110 -7.07 -14.05 3.85
CA ILE A 110 -7.63 -14.63 2.63
C ILE A 110 -7.24 -16.10 2.48
N CYS A 111 -5.98 -16.44 2.79
CA CYS A 111 -5.42 -17.77 2.59
C CYS A 111 -5.71 -18.68 3.78
N LYS A 112 -5.92 -19.99 3.53
CA LYS A 112 -6.31 -20.98 4.54
C LYS A 112 -5.36 -22.16 4.62
N SER A 113 -4.50 -22.39 3.62
CA SER A 113 -3.56 -23.51 3.59
C SER A 113 -2.53 -23.43 4.72
N ARG A 114 -1.84 -24.54 4.97
CA ARG A 114 -0.75 -24.58 5.95
C ARG A 114 0.36 -23.53 5.70
N TYR A 115 0.48 -23.04 4.46
CA TYR A 115 1.50 -22.09 4.07
C TYR A 115 1.13 -20.62 4.37
N HIS A 116 -0.16 -20.30 4.65
CA HIS A 116 -0.58 -18.91 4.92
C HIS A 116 0.19 -18.25 6.08
N LYS A 117 0.64 -19.06 7.06
CA LYS A 117 1.44 -18.56 8.20
C LYS A 117 2.77 -17.92 7.78
N GLY A 118 3.30 -18.30 6.61
CA GLY A 118 4.51 -17.69 6.06
C GLY A 118 4.32 -16.21 5.71
N ALA A 119 3.08 -15.77 5.45
CA ALA A 119 2.78 -14.36 5.24
C ALA A 119 3.13 -13.50 6.47
N LEU A 120 3.07 -14.05 7.69
CA LEU A 120 3.40 -13.34 8.93
C LEU A 120 4.92 -13.13 9.14
N ILE A 121 5.76 -13.78 8.37
CA ILE A 121 7.22 -13.57 8.43
C ILE A 121 7.58 -12.20 7.86
N PHE A 122 6.90 -11.79 6.79
CA PHE A 122 7.20 -10.52 6.10
C PHE A 122 6.94 -9.28 6.95
N PRO A 123 5.81 -9.13 7.68
CA PRO A 123 5.64 -8.04 8.64
C PRO A 123 6.80 -7.92 9.65
N ILE A 124 7.28 -9.06 10.15
CA ILE A 124 8.43 -9.06 11.10
C ILE A 124 9.70 -8.57 10.38
N LEU A 125 9.95 -9.04 9.15
CA LEU A 125 11.11 -8.60 8.37
C LEU A 125 11.04 -7.09 8.06
N TYR A 126 9.88 -6.56 7.65
CA TYR A 126 9.71 -5.13 7.39
C TYR A 126 9.92 -4.29 8.64
N LEU A 127 9.35 -4.69 9.78
CA LEU A 127 9.52 -3.96 11.04
C LEU A 127 10.97 -4.03 11.55
N ALA A 128 11.62 -5.19 11.42
CA ALA A 128 13.02 -5.34 11.80
C ALA A 128 13.95 -4.49 10.90
N ASN A 129 13.70 -4.51 9.57
CA ASN A 129 14.43 -3.68 8.63
C ASN A 129 14.23 -2.19 8.94
N MET A 130 12.99 -1.74 9.13
CA MET A 130 12.69 -0.36 9.49
C MET A 130 13.39 0.05 10.80
N ALA A 131 13.38 -0.80 11.82
CA ALA A 131 14.07 -0.51 13.08
C ALA A 131 15.58 -0.39 12.90
N ALA A 132 16.20 -1.27 12.09
CA ALA A 132 17.60 -1.21 11.76
C ALA A 132 17.95 0.08 10.99
N ASP A 133 17.14 0.44 9.98
CA ASP A 133 17.33 1.63 9.15
C ASP A 133 17.24 2.91 9.99
N VAL A 134 16.27 3.00 10.90
CA VAL A 134 16.11 4.13 11.83
C VAL A 134 17.31 4.22 12.78
N LEU A 135 17.77 3.10 13.35
CA LEU A 135 18.94 3.08 14.24
C LEU A 135 20.20 3.56 13.49
N LEU A 136 20.44 3.08 12.28
CA LEU A 136 21.60 3.49 11.46
C LEU A 136 21.52 4.97 11.09
N GLN A 137 20.35 5.49 10.78
CA GLN A 137 20.11 6.91 10.53
C GLN A 137 20.38 7.76 11.79
N CYS A 138 19.84 7.34 12.96
CA CYS A 138 20.01 8.08 14.22
C CYS A 138 21.46 8.09 14.70
N THR A 139 22.24 7.05 14.42
CA THR A 139 23.69 7.00 14.72
C THR A 139 24.53 7.79 13.72
N GLY A 140 23.93 8.26 12.61
CA GLY A 140 24.65 8.99 11.55
C GLY A 140 25.60 8.12 10.72
N ILE A 141 25.52 6.78 10.83
CA ILE A 141 26.41 5.85 10.11
C ILE A 141 26.01 5.77 8.63
N ILE A 142 24.71 5.60 8.36
CA ILE A 142 24.17 5.45 6.99
C ILE A 142 22.82 6.16 6.92
N ASP A 143 22.57 6.83 5.79
CA ASP A 143 21.29 7.45 5.48
C ASP A 143 20.26 6.37 5.08
N ILE A 144 19.02 6.48 5.55
CA ILE A 144 17.88 5.60 5.20
C ILE A 144 17.76 5.42 3.68
N PHE A 145 17.96 6.48 2.90
CA PHE A 145 17.90 6.41 1.45
C PHE A 145 18.86 5.35 0.87
N ARG A 146 20.04 5.18 1.45
CA ARG A 146 21.03 4.17 1.00
C ARG A 146 20.65 2.75 1.41
N LEU A 147 19.75 2.60 2.36
CA LEU A 147 19.28 1.29 2.86
C LEU A 147 18.03 0.81 2.11
N LEU A 148 17.40 1.68 1.32
CA LEU A 148 16.19 1.38 0.54
C LEU A 148 16.32 0.12 -0.36
N PRO A 149 17.47 -0.20 -0.99
CA PRO A 149 17.64 -1.44 -1.74
C PRO A 149 17.39 -2.71 -0.91
N ALA A 150 17.72 -2.71 0.38
CA ALA A 150 17.43 -3.85 1.26
C ALA A 150 15.92 -4.08 1.41
N THR A 151 15.16 -3.01 1.62
CA THR A 151 13.70 -3.04 1.63
C THR A 151 13.13 -3.55 0.31
N HIS A 152 13.66 -3.12 -0.83
CA HIS A 152 13.23 -3.59 -2.15
C HIS A 152 13.47 -5.09 -2.33
N VAL A 153 14.57 -5.65 -1.82
CA VAL A 153 14.81 -7.10 -1.84
C VAL A 153 13.74 -7.84 -1.04
N ILE A 154 13.36 -7.34 0.14
CA ILE A 154 12.28 -7.92 0.95
C ILE A 154 10.95 -7.83 0.19
N MET A 155 10.67 -6.70 -0.50
CA MET A 155 9.46 -6.51 -1.30
C MET A 155 9.38 -7.49 -2.47
N VAL A 156 10.48 -7.74 -3.19
CA VAL A 156 10.53 -8.73 -4.28
C VAL A 156 10.27 -10.14 -3.73
N ALA A 157 10.92 -10.51 -2.64
CA ALA A 157 10.70 -11.82 -2.00
C ALA A 157 9.24 -11.99 -1.55
N ASN A 158 8.66 -10.93 -0.95
CA ASN A 158 7.26 -10.91 -0.56
C ASN A 158 6.31 -11.02 -1.78
N ALA A 159 6.58 -10.30 -2.87
CA ALA A 159 5.78 -10.38 -4.08
C ALA A 159 5.79 -11.79 -4.68
N VAL A 160 6.96 -12.42 -4.78
CA VAL A 160 7.10 -13.81 -5.25
C VAL A 160 6.32 -14.77 -4.35
N TYR A 161 6.47 -14.63 -3.03
CA TYR A 161 5.74 -15.45 -2.07
C TYR A 161 4.23 -15.27 -2.20
N THR A 162 3.75 -14.03 -2.30
CA THR A 162 2.32 -13.69 -2.44
C THR A 162 1.72 -14.34 -3.69
N VAL A 163 2.39 -14.21 -4.84
CA VAL A 163 1.93 -14.84 -6.09
C VAL A 163 1.88 -16.36 -5.94
N ALA A 164 2.95 -16.97 -5.42
CA ALA A 164 3.02 -18.41 -5.24
C ALA A 164 1.92 -18.92 -4.29
N LEU A 165 1.70 -18.24 -3.17
CA LEU A 165 0.68 -18.60 -2.19
C LEU A 165 -0.74 -18.48 -2.77
N ILE A 166 -1.07 -17.37 -3.40
CA ILE A 166 -2.41 -17.15 -3.98
C ILE A 166 -2.71 -18.14 -5.10
N LEU A 167 -1.74 -18.42 -5.98
CA LEU A 167 -1.90 -19.43 -7.02
C LEU A 167 -2.05 -20.85 -6.46
N TYR A 168 -1.32 -21.16 -5.40
CA TYR A 168 -1.46 -22.43 -4.70
C TYR A 168 -2.86 -22.59 -4.07
N GLU A 169 -3.32 -21.58 -3.32
CA GLU A 169 -4.65 -21.53 -2.71
C GLU A 169 -5.76 -21.68 -3.75
N ALA A 170 -5.66 -20.91 -4.84
CA ALA A 170 -6.69 -20.90 -5.88
C ALA A 170 -6.77 -22.24 -6.67
N ARG A 171 -5.61 -22.87 -6.95
CA ARG A 171 -5.54 -24.04 -7.84
C ARG A 171 -5.54 -25.36 -7.10
N LYS A 172 -4.86 -25.47 -5.95
CA LYS A 172 -4.68 -26.72 -5.22
C LYS A 172 -5.67 -26.91 -4.07
N GLU A 173 -5.89 -25.86 -3.30
CA GLU A 173 -6.80 -25.92 -2.15
C GLU A 173 -8.26 -25.59 -2.55
N GLY A 174 -8.49 -25.11 -3.78
CA GLY A 174 -9.83 -24.77 -4.25
C GLY A 174 -10.47 -23.59 -3.49
N ASN A 175 -9.66 -22.73 -2.88
CA ASN A 175 -10.13 -21.58 -2.10
C ASN A 175 -10.76 -20.53 -3.02
N ASP A 176 -12.10 -20.41 -2.99
CA ASP A 176 -12.85 -19.51 -3.87
C ASP A 176 -12.57 -18.04 -3.57
N GLU A 177 -12.23 -17.69 -2.34
CA GLU A 177 -11.79 -16.33 -2.02
C GLU A 177 -10.46 -16.02 -2.69
N ALA A 178 -9.47 -16.90 -2.56
CA ALA A 178 -8.18 -16.74 -3.22
C ALA A 178 -8.32 -16.65 -4.75
N LYS A 179 -9.24 -17.41 -5.36
CA LYS A 179 -9.55 -17.31 -6.81
C LYS A 179 -10.02 -15.92 -7.20
N LYS A 180 -10.87 -15.29 -6.37
CA LYS A 180 -11.39 -13.95 -6.62
C LYS A 180 -10.32 -12.88 -6.41
N PHE A 181 -9.49 -13.03 -5.39
CA PHE A 181 -8.40 -12.09 -5.07
C PHE A 181 -7.17 -12.21 -5.98
N GLN A 182 -6.99 -13.30 -6.71
CA GLN A 182 -5.79 -13.51 -7.53
C GLN A 182 -5.57 -12.40 -8.58
N TYR A 183 -6.63 -11.95 -9.28
CA TYR A 183 -6.50 -10.92 -10.31
C TYR A 183 -6.17 -9.53 -9.71
N PRO A 184 -6.91 -9.02 -8.71
CA PRO A 184 -6.54 -7.78 -8.03
C PRO A 184 -5.12 -7.80 -7.48
N MET A 185 -4.70 -8.89 -6.84
CA MET A 185 -3.34 -9.04 -6.29
C MET A 185 -2.27 -9.02 -7.38
N CYS A 186 -2.50 -9.71 -8.51
CA CYS A 186 -1.56 -9.67 -9.63
C CYS A 186 -1.43 -8.25 -10.20
N VAL A 187 -2.53 -7.50 -10.34
CA VAL A 187 -2.49 -6.10 -10.79
C VAL A 187 -1.65 -5.26 -9.84
N LEU A 188 -1.91 -5.32 -8.54
CA LEU A 188 -1.15 -4.56 -7.54
C LEU A 188 0.35 -4.88 -7.59
N ILE A 189 0.70 -6.17 -7.65
CA ILE A 189 2.10 -6.62 -7.70
C ILE A 189 2.79 -6.14 -8.99
N VAL A 190 2.13 -6.24 -10.14
CA VAL A 190 2.69 -5.78 -11.43
C VAL A 190 2.97 -4.28 -11.38
N PHE A 191 2.04 -3.47 -10.89
CA PHE A 191 2.23 -2.02 -10.77
C PHE A 191 3.32 -1.68 -9.74
N GLY A 192 3.37 -2.38 -8.61
CA GLY A 192 4.42 -2.20 -7.60
C GLY A 192 5.82 -2.57 -8.11
N MET A 193 5.95 -3.68 -8.82
CA MET A 193 7.20 -4.10 -9.43
C MET A 193 7.64 -3.15 -10.56
N ALA A 194 6.69 -2.66 -11.37
CA ALA A 194 6.97 -1.67 -12.40
C ALA A 194 7.45 -0.34 -11.81
N GLU A 195 6.83 0.13 -10.70
CA GLU A 195 7.27 1.32 -9.98
C GLU A 195 8.70 1.17 -9.47
N MET A 196 8.99 0.04 -8.82
CA MET A 196 10.33 -0.25 -8.32
C MET A 196 11.36 -0.29 -9.46
N PHE A 197 11.03 -0.91 -10.60
CA PHE A 197 11.89 -0.94 -11.77
C PHE A 197 12.14 0.48 -12.32
N LEU A 198 11.09 1.30 -12.44
CA LEU A 198 11.21 2.68 -12.89
C LEU A 198 12.03 3.55 -11.92
N TYR A 199 11.95 3.30 -10.61
CA TYR A 199 12.76 3.99 -9.62
C TYR A 199 14.26 3.83 -9.91
N TYR A 200 14.72 2.62 -10.26
CA TYR A 200 16.12 2.39 -10.62
C TYR A 200 16.48 2.94 -12.00
N LEU A 201 15.55 2.91 -12.98
CA LEU A 201 15.79 3.47 -14.31
C LEU A 201 15.88 5.01 -14.32
N ARG A 202 15.14 5.68 -13.43
CA ARG A 202 15.07 7.14 -13.33
C ARG A 202 16.12 7.73 -12.40
N GLU A 203 17.21 7.03 -12.16
CA GLU A 203 18.27 7.50 -11.29
C GLU A 203 17.77 7.97 -9.91
N PHE A 204 16.86 7.18 -9.32
CA PHE A 204 16.31 7.41 -7.98
C PHE A 204 15.36 8.63 -7.85
N GLN A 205 14.69 9.05 -8.92
CA GLN A 205 13.65 10.08 -8.83
C GLN A 205 12.42 9.55 -8.08
N GLN A 206 11.98 10.32 -7.08
CA GLN A 206 11.01 9.88 -6.05
C GLN A 206 9.54 10.05 -6.41
N THR A 207 9.16 10.45 -7.61
CA THR A 207 7.74 10.63 -7.95
C THR A 207 7.10 9.29 -8.33
N SER A 208 6.49 8.66 -7.35
CA SER A 208 5.76 7.41 -7.54
C SER A 208 4.34 7.68 -8.07
N ILE A 209 3.97 7.06 -9.18
CA ILE A 209 2.64 7.17 -9.79
C ILE A 209 2.02 5.79 -10.03
N LEU A 210 2.81 4.79 -10.42
CA LEU A 210 2.28 3.49 -10.82
C LEU A 210 1.70 2.70 -9.63
N LEU A 211 2.39 2.64 -8.51
CA LEU A 211 1.90 1.91 -7.34
C LEU A 211 0.58 2.51 -6.80
N PRO A 212 0.42 3.85 -6.67
CA PRO A 212 -0.86 4.45 -6.34
C PRO A 212 -1.99 4.12 -7.35
N ILE A 213 -1.71 4.13 -8.66
CA ILE A 213 -2.69 3.71 -9.69
C ILE A 213 -3.06 2.24 -9.49
N GLY A 214 -2.05 1.37 -9.35
CA GLY A 214 -2.26 -0.05 -9.08
C GLY A 214 -3.10 -0.30 -7.82
N THR A 215 -2.88 0.50 -6.77
CA THR A 215 -3.67 0.44 -5.52
C THR A 215 -5.11 0.85 -5.74
N LEU A 216 -5.38 1.92 -6.49
CA LEU A 216 -6.77 2.31 -6.83
C LEU A 216 -7.47 1.22 -7.64
N LEU A 217 -6.81 0.68 -8.66
CA LEU A 217 -7.37 -0.43 -9.45
C LEU A 217 -7.64 -1.65 -8.58
N PHE A 218 -6.71 -2.01 -7.70
CA PHE A 218 -6.85 -3.09 -6.73
C PHE A 218 -8.10 -2.90 -5.86
N ILE A 219 -8.29 -1.71 -5.27
CA ILE A 219 -9.45 -1.42 -4.42
C ILE A 219 -10.75 -1.46 -5.22
N ILE A 220 -10.79 -0.87 -6.43
CA ILE A 220 -11.98 -0.89 -7.30
C ILE A 220 -12.36 -2.33 -7.66
N MET A 221 -11.39 -3.16 -8.02
CA MET A 221 -11.63 -4.58 -8.32
C MET A 221 -12.16 -5.33 -7.09
N LEU A 222 -11.65 -5.07 -5.89
CA LEU A 222 -12.14 -5.68 -4.67
C LEU A 222 -13.57 -5.25 -4.34
N ILE A 223 -13.88 -3.96 -4.47
CA ILE A 223 -15.25 -3.45 -4.29
C ILE A 223 -16.19 -4.12 -5.29
N TRP A 224 -15.80 -4.20 -6.56
CA TRP A 224 -16.59 -4.87 -7.60
C TRP A 224 -16.88 -6.33 -7.25
N ILE A 225 -15.87 -7.08 -6.81
CA ILE A 225 -16.03 -8.48 -6.38
C ILE A 225 -17.03 -8.59 -5.22
N GLN A 226 -16.94 -7.71 -4.22
CA GLN A 226 -17.83 -7.72 -3.06
C GLN A 226 -19.28 -7.38 -3.46
N VAL A 227 -19.46 -6.38 -4.31
CA VAL A 227 -20.79 -5.97 -4.81
C VAL A 227 -21.40 -7.08 -5.66
N SER A 228 -20.66 -7.70 -6.57
CA SER A 228 -21.13 -8.83 -7.39
C SER A 228 -21.60 -9.99 -6.52
N GLN A 229 -20.84 -10.35 -5.49
CA GLN A 229 -21.25 -11.41 -4.54
C GLN A 229 -22.56 -11.11 -3.81
N TYR A 230 -22.77 -9.84 -3.47
CA TYR A 230 -24.01 -9.42 -2.83
C TYR A 230 -25.23 -9.60 -3.76
N TYR A 231 -25.07 -9.25 -5.05
CA TYR A 231 -26.16 -9.44 -6.04
C TYR A 231 -26.42 -10.91 -6.37
N ASP A 232 -25.39 -11.77 -6.36
CA ASP A 232 -25.55 -13.20 -6.64
C ASP A 232 -26.25 -13.98 -5.50
N GLN A 233 -26.36 -13.38 -4.30
CA GLN A 233 -27.04 -13.97 -3.13
C GLN A 233 -28.54 -13.60 -3.05
N TYR A 234 -29.02 -12.66 -3.88
CA TYR A 234 -30.43 -12.23 -3.97
C TYR A 234 -31.08 -12.68 -5.29
#